data_ab650a55b864fcae266103a6b9413191
#
_entry.id   ab650a55b864fcae266103a6b9413191
#
_cell.length_a   1.000
_cell.length_b   1.000
_cell.length_c   1.000
_cell.angle_alpha   90.00
_cell.angle_beta   90.00
_cell.angle_gamma   90.00
#
_symmetry.space_group_name_H-M   'P 1'
#
loop_
_entity.id
_entity.type
_entity.pdbx_description
1 polymer ?
#
loop_
_entity_poly.entity_id
_entity_poly.type
_entity_poly.pdbx_seq_one_letter_code
_entity_poly.pdbx_strand_id
1 'polypeptide(L)'
;MLGLLPMLLCLLLLSLPGPSSGSNDDGTVVLTTTGPIRGKRLPVSSRRVTVFLGIPYAEPPVGALRFQKPIPHQPWSHVLEATSFGSACLQPPLTGYPEAETFTPKTPQSEDCLFLNIWVSHPRPHTPVPVIVWIHGRGFFSGAASLDLDNGSFLAATTKVIVTSMNYQLGALGFLSLPPDTTGNAGLWDQRLAMHWLRDNAAAFGGDPAHFIFAEQDAGAASVGFHLLSPGSQPLFTSTVLVSGTLNTPWAXISLEEAKERGQRLGRQLGCSNGNSMALVGCLQGKKAGEFPKHEFSVLSRKKQLGLPFVLTPDRDFLPDTPPRLLQAEHSQPMPIVAGFAASEGSDILLFAAPRFNLENSSNIGWEELLYVVRLIAPGAPEEAVQAMAQRYSQEGEEQGEGQYRWAMDQIFGDYVFVCPVAEVARREAEAGSPVYTYHFTHRTSSLTVPEWTGVPPGSELPYLFRTPASVVGANHTEAEVALSHKVMQYAEVFDSAGKPMVGEGSGKQWPTYDPAKQNFERISLKPPKAERALPASCCEFLASLLSEKPKVPGADLPSLGGRD
;
A
#
# COMPACT_ATOMS: atom_id res chain seq x y z
N MET A 1 -36.31 43.45 -61.22
CA MET A 1 -34.86 43.23 -60.98
C MET A 1 -34.40 43.95 -59.73
N LEU A 2 -34.87 43.49 -58.59
CA LEU A 2 -34.46 44.01 -57.29
C LEU A 2 -34.54 42.84 -56.29
N GLY A 3 -33.42 42.22 -56.03
CA GLY A 3 -33.44 41.11 -55.06
C GLY A 3 -32.14 40.32 -54.85
N LEU A 4 -30.96 40.85 -55.26
CA LEU A 4 -29.73 40.10 -55.15
C LEU A 4 -28.56 40.82 -54.44
N LEU A 5 -28.85 41.96 -53.78
CA LEU A 5 -27.75 42.70 -53.13
C LEU A 5 -27.54 42.51 -51.62
N PRO A 6 -28.44 41.94 -50.83
CA PRO A 6 -28.13 41.80 -49.40
C PRO A 6 -27.40 40.47 -49.03
N MET A 7 -27.29 39.53 -49.99
CA MET A 7 -26.66 38.23 -49.61
C MET A 7 -25.15 38.19 -49.77
N LEU A 8 -24.57 39.20 -50.45
CA LEU A 8 -23.11 39.23 -50.63
C LEU A 8 -22.36 39.97 -49.52
N LEU A 9 -23.07 40.72 -48.65
CA LEU A 9 -22.43 41.44 -47.56
C LEU A 9 -22.31 40.63 -46.29
N CYS A 10 -23.07 39.53 -46.17
CA CYS A 10 -22.95 38.65 -44.98
C CYS A 10 -21.80 37.62 -45.10
N LEU A 11 -21.27 37.39 -46.29
CA LEU A 11 -20.20 36.42 -46.51
C LEU A 11 -18.78 36.99 -46.34
N LEU A 12 -18.66 38.33 -46.25
CA LEU A 12 -17.36 38.99 -46.11
C LEU A 12 -17.02 39.33 -44.62
N LEU A 13 -17.95 39.08 -43.69
CA LEU A 13 -17.68 39.32 -42.27
C LEU A 13 -17.24 38.06 -41.52
N LEU A 14 -17.11 36.91 -42.21
CA LEU A 14 -16.74 35.66 -41.57
C LEU A 14 -15.26 35.29 -41.74
N SER A 15 -14.41 36.20 -42.27
CA SER A 15 -13.00 35.89 -42.46
C SER A 15 -12.07 36.92 -41.83
N LEU A 16 -12.44 37.47 -40.68
CA LEU A 16 -11.46 38.12 -39.84
C LEU A 16 -10.77 37.02 -39.02
N PRO A 17 -9.45 36.84 -39.13
CA PRO A 17 -8.77 35.98 -38.22
C PRO A 17 -8.98 36.54 -36.81
N GLY A 18 -9.62 35.77 -35.97
CA GLY A 18 -9.68 36.09 -34.54
C GLY A 18 -8.25 36.33 -34.05
N PRO A 19 -8.08 37.14 -33.00
CA PRO A 19 -6.74 37.32 -32.45
C PRO A 19 -6.20 35.96 -32.10
N SER A 20 -5.13 35.56 -32.78
CA SER A 20 -4.35 34.42 -32.37
C SER A 20 -3.81 34.77 -30.98
N SER A 21 -4.54 34.39 -29.93
CA SER A 21 -3.95 34.35 -28.62
C SER A 21 -2.86 33.29 -28.71
N GLY A 22 -1.69 33.72 -29.08
CA GLY A 22 -0.46 32.94 -28.93
C GLY A 22 -0.24 32.79 -27.43
N SER A 23 -1.07 32.01 -26.75
CA SER A 23 -0.68 31.50 -25.46
C SER A 23 0.44 30.52 -25.76
N ASN A 24 1.67 30.89 -25.47
CA ASN A 24 2.76 29.95 -25.33
C ASN A 24 2.41 29.04 -24.15
N ASP A 25 1.41 28.17 -24.35
CA ASP A 25 1.14 27.12 -23.39
C ASP A 25 2.31 26.15 -23.50
N ASP A 26 3.20 26.27 -22.54
CA ASP A 26 4.37 25.39 -22.46
C ASP A 26 4.00 24.00 -21.91
N GLY A 27 2.71 23.72 -21.70
CA GLY A 27 2.23 22.44 -21.18
C GLY A 27 2.34 22.27 -19.67
N THR A 28 2.73 23.33 -18.95
CA THR A 28 2.83 23.26 -17.48
C THR A 28 1.51 23.60 -16.78
N VAL A 29 0.57 24.25 -17.47
CA VAL A 29 -0.75 24.56 -16.91
C VAL A 29 -1.77 23.55 -17.44
N VAL A 30 -2.53 22.94 -16.52
CA VAL A 30 -3.59 21.97 -16.85
C VAL A 30 -4.88 22.44 -16.20
N LEU A 31 -5.97 22.42 -16.95
CA LEU A 31 -7.30 22.72 -16.42
C LEU A 31 -7.92 21.43 -15.90
N THR A 32 -8.17 21.38 -14.61
CA THR A 32 -8.79 20.24 -13.93
C THR A 32 -10.23 20.54 -13.57
N THR A 33 -10.97 19.54 -13.13
CA THR A 33 -12.36 19.67 -12.67
C THR A 33 -12.47 20.57 -11.43
N THR A 34 -11.39 20.74 -10.66
CA THR A 34 -11.39 21.62 -9.47
C THR A 34 -10.75 22.98 -9.73
N GLY A 35 -10.11 23.17 -10.89
CA GLY A 35 -9.50 24.46 -11.25
C GLY A 35 -8.18 24.30 -11.97
N PRO A 36 -7.62 25.40 -12.49
CA PRO A 36 -6.34 25.32 -13.20
C PRO A 36 -5.18 25.10 -12.22
N ILE A 37 -4.20 24.27 -12.63
CA ILE A 37 -2.98 24.02 -11.86
C ILE A 37 -1.76 24.23 -12.74
N ARG A 38 -0.64 24.67 -12.13
CA ARG A 38 0.65 24.77 -12.80
C ARG A 38 1.64 23.82 -12.18
N GLY A 39 2.21 22.93 -13.01
CA GLY A 39 3.33 22.07 -12.65
C GLY A 39 4.66 22.66 -12.99
N LYS A 40 5.72 21.87 -12.87
CA LYS A 40 7.07 22.26 -13.25
C LYS A 40 7.75 21.12 -14.02
N ARG A 41 8.69 21.47 -14.88
CA ARG A 41 9.50 20.49 -15.60
C ARG A 41 10.77 20.17 -14.84
N LEU A 42 11.07 18.88 -14.76
CA LEU A 42 12.28 18.39 -14.13
C LEU A 42 13.07 17.53 -15.12
N PRO A 43 14.39 17.68 -15.17
CA PRO A 43 15.24 16.77 -15.95
C PRO A 43 15.34 15.43 -15.23
N VAL A 44 15.30 14.33 -16.00
CA VAL A 44 15.50 12.97 -15.52
C VAL A 44 16.42 12.28 -16.51
N SER A 45 17.71 12.25 -16.20
CA SER A 45 18.77 11.81 -17.14
C SER A 45 18.68 12.61 -18.46
N SER A 46 18.52 11.94 -19.59
CA SER A 46 18.39 12.59 -20.91
C SER A 46 16.96 12.99 -21.27
N ARG A 47 16.00 12.72 -20.37
CA ARG A 47 14.57 12.96 -20.59
C ARG A 47 14.05 14.05 -19.66
N ARG A 48 12.78 14.37 -19.76
CA ARG A 48 12.12 15.34 -18.88
C ARG A 48 10.75 14.81 -18.45
N VAL A 49 10.33 15.23 -17.26
CA VAL A 49 8.96 15.01 -16.76
C VAL A 49 8.36 16.35 -16.39
N THR A 50 7.04 16.46 -16.54
CA THR A 50 6.26 17.53 -15.92
C THR A 50 5.65 16.95 -14.65
N VAL A 51 5.88 17.62 -13.52
CA VAL A 51 5.40 17.17 -12.23
C VAL A 51 4.36 18.15 -11.70
N PHE A 52 3.28 17.59 -11.13
CA PHE A 52 2.22 18.35 -10.48
C PHE A 52 2.14 17.81 -9.07
N LEU A 53 2.58 18.59 -8.09
CA LEU A 53 2.76 18.16 -6.71
C LEU A 53 1.86 18.96 -5.78
N GLY A 54 1.29 18.29 -4.76
CA GLY A 54 0.52 18.96 -3.73
C GLY A 54 -0.85 19.44 -4.22
N ILE A 55 -1.54 18.67 -5.06
CA ILE A 55 -2.88 19.00 -5.53
C ILE A 55 -3.88 18.59 -4.44
N PRO A 56 -4.69 19.52 -3.88
CA PRO A 56 -5.69 19.11 -2.89
C PRO A 56 -6.86 18.41 -3.58
N TYR A 57 -7.20 17.21 -3.10
CA TYR A 57 -8.33 16.44 -3.65
C TYR A 57 -9.53 16.42 -2.71
N ALA A 58 -9.34 16.83 -1.47
CA ALA A 58 -10.38 16.84 -0.43
C ALA A 58 -10.25 18.08 0.41
N GLU A 59 -11.36 18.50 1.03
CA GLU A 59 -11.35 19.53 2.07
C GLU A 59 -10.48 19.06 3.24
N PRO A 60 -9.75 19.97 3.91
CA PRO A 60 -8.99 19.58 5.09
C PRO A 60 -9.87 18.87 6.14
N PRO A 61 -9.48 17.67 6.61
CA PRO A 61 -10.30 16.90 7.56
C PRO A 61 -10.11 17.39 9.00
N VAL A 62 -10.47 18.66 9.25
CA VAL A 62 -10.22 19.35 10.52
C VAL A 62 -11.54 19.64 11.24
N GLY A 63 -11.48 19.85 12.55
CA GLY A 63 -12.63 20.23 13.35
C GLY A 63 -13.74 19.18 13.28
N ALA A 64 -14.93 19.57 12.84
CA ALA A 64 -16.07 18.67 12.71
C ALA A 64 -15.89 17.60 11.63
N LEU A 65 -14.97 17.80 10.69
CA LEU A 65 -14.67 16.83 9.65
C LEU A 65 -13.66 15.77 10.10
N ARG A 66 -13.03 15.96 11.26
CA ARG A 66 -12.10 14.96 11.81
C ARG A 66 -12.82 13.64 12.06
N PHE A 67 -12.22 12.53 11.67
CA PHE A 67 -12.72 11.14 11.74
C PHE A 67 -13.89 10.86 10.80
N GLN A 68 -14.28 11.82 9.95
CA GLN A 68 -15.39 11.66 9.02
C GLN A 68 -14.87 11.27 7.62
N LYS A 69 -15.76 10.78 6.77
CA LYS A 69 -15.46 10.55 5.37
C LYS A 69 -15.01 11.87 4.72
N PRO A 70 -14.05 11.84 3.81
CA PRO A 70 -13.59 13.06 3.17
C PRO A 70 -14.66 13.70 2.29
N ILE A 71 -14.57 15.01 2.14
CA ILE A 71 -15.44 15.80 1.27
C ILE A 71 -14.58 16.30 0.10
N PRO A 72 -15.06 16.21 -1.16
CA PRO A 72 -14.30 16.74 -2.30
C PRO A 72 -13.94 18.21 -2.11
N HIS A 73 -12.74 18.59 -2.52
CA HIS A 73 -12.27 19.96 -2.39
C HIS A 73 -13.11 20.90 -3.26
N GLN A 74 -13.42 22.07 -2.72
CA GLN A 74 -14.16 23.08 -3.48
C GLN A 74 -13.32 23.59 -4.66
N PRO A 75 -13.96 23.90 -5.80
CA PRO A 75 -13.23 24.46 -6.94
C PRO A 75 -12.59 25.81 -6.64
N TRP A 76 -11.46 26.06 -7.30
CA TRP A 76 -10.74 27.34 -7.22
C TRP A 76 -10.66 27.97 -8.62
N SER A 77 -10.55 29.31 -8.66
CA SER A 77 -10.52 30.08 -9.92
C SER A 77 -9.12 30.56 -10.33
N HIS A 78 -8.20 30.71 -9.35
CA HIS A 78 -6.82 31.10 -9.63
C HIS A 78 -5.99 29.88 -10.05
N VAL A 79 -4.87 30.10 -10.73
CA VAL A 79 -3.94 29.01 -11.05
C VAL A 79 -3.24 28.57 -9.76
N LEU A 80 -3.47 27.32 -9.37
CA LEU A 80 -2.81 26.72 -8.21
C LEU A 80 -1.38 26.31 -8.59
N GLU A 81 -0.39 26.77 -7.82
CA GLU A 81 1.01 26.40 -8.04
C GLU A 81 1.24 24.98 -7.46
N ALA A 82 1.20 23.97 -8.33
CA ALA A 82 1.40 22.56 -7.98
C ALA A 82 2.87 22.18 -8.21
N THR A 83 3.79 22.89 -7.56
CA THR A 83 5.24 22.76 -7.78
C THR A 83 6.00 22.18 -6.60
N SER A 84 5.32 21.93 -5.47
CA SER A 84 5.92 21.33 -4.27
C SER A 84 4.91 20.42 -3.59
N PHE A 85 5.42 19.40 -2.90
CA PHE A 85 4.57 18.48 -2.15
C PHE A 85 3.80 19.22 -1.06
N GLY A 86 2.55 18.80 -0.83
CA GLY A 86 1.77 19.22 0.33
C GLY A 86 2.27 18.58 1.62
N SER A 87 1.71 19.03 2.75
CA SER A 87 2.05 18.46 4.06
C SER A 87 1.75 16.95 4.10
N ALA A 88 2.61 16.19 4.75
CA ALA A 88 2.34 14.80 5.09
C ALA A 88 1.30 14.73 6.21
N CYS A 89 0.58 13.60 6.29
CA CYS A 89 -0.36 13.38 7.38
C CYS A 89 0.38 13.15 8.70
N LEU A 90 -0.26 13.56 9.80
CA LEU A 90 0.31 13.43 11.14
C LEU A 90 0.62 11.97 11.46
N GLN A 91 1.82 11.73 12.00
CA GLN A 91 2.33 10.39 12.26
C GLN A 91 3.38 10.43 13.36
N PRO A 92 3.58 9.31 14.10
CA PRO A 92 4.60 9.29 15.13
C PRO A 92 6.00 9.35 14.51
N PRO A 93 6.98 9.91 15.22
CA PRO A 93 8.36 9.88 14.73
C PRO A 93 8.87 8.44 14.67
N LEU A 94 9.53 8.11 13.59
CA LEU A 94 10.19 6.81 13.43
C LEU A 94 11.58 6.92 14.10
N THR A 95 11.79 6.11 15.11
CA THR A 95 13.06 6.11 15.85
C THR A 95 13.56 4.67 16.05
N GLY A 96 14.84 4.52 16.26
CA GLY A 96 15.42 3.26 16.70
C GLY A 96 16.02 2.37 15.63
N TYR A 97 16.07 2.82 14.36
CA TYR A 97 16.76 2.07 13.32
C TYR A 97 17.40 3.01 12.28
N PRO A 98 18.49 2.55 11.63
CA PRO A 98 19.31 3.45 10.80
C PRO A 98 18.60 4.08 9.61
N GLU A 99 17.65 3.36 9.01
CA GLU A 99 16.94 3.83 7.82
C GLU A 99 15.71 4.68 8.14
N ALA A 100 15.46 4.99 9.42
CA ALA A 100 14.30 5.79 9.84
C ALA A 100 14.18 7.11 9.05
N GLU A 101 15.30 7.74 8.74
CA GLU A 101 15.34 8.98 7.97
C GLU A 101 14.77 8.81 6.56
N THR A 102 15.05 7.68 5.91
CA THR A 102 14.55 7.37 4.55
C THR A 102 13.01 7.33 4.52
N PHE A 103 12.42 6.89 5.63
CA PHE A 103 10.98 6.68 5.74
C PHE A 103 10.25 7.82 6.47
N THR A 104 10.97 8.87 6.85
CA THR A 104 10.40 10.05 7.50
C THR A 104 10.13 11.14 6.46
N PRO A 105 8.88 11.63 6.37
CA PRO A 105 8.60 12.72 5.42
C PRO A 105 9.46 13.97 5.71
N LYS A 106 10.01 14.55 4.66
CA LYS A 106 10.78 15.81 4.74
C LYS A 106 9.87 17.03 4.70
N THR A 107 8.61 16.84 4.31
CA THR A 107 7.61 17.91 4.31
C THR A 107 7.10 18.16 5.73
N PRO A 108 6.51 19.34 6.01
CA PRO A 108 5.78 19.52 7.25
C PRO A 108 4.68 18.49 7.41
N GLN A 109 4.28 18.22 8.63
CA GLN A 109 3.15 17.33 8.94
C GLN A 109 1.97 18.17 9.42
N SER A 110 0.78 17.83 8.96
CA SER A 110 -0.43 18.57 9.27
C SER A 110 -1.65 17.65 9.22
N GLU A 111 -2.71 18.01 9.88
CA GLU A 111 -4.02 17.40 9.68
C GLU A 111 -4.57 17.74 8.28
N ASP A 112 -4.23 18.93 7.76
CA ASP A 112 -4.49 19.31 6.36
C ASP A 112 -3.42 18.67 5.48
N CYS A 113 -3.68 17.44 5.03
CA CYS A 113 -2.69 16.60 4.36
C CYS A 113 -3.20 15.85 3.11
N LEU A 114 -4.46 16.08 2.71
CA LEU A 114 -5.08 15.29 1.64
C LEU A 114 -4.73 15.87 0.26
N PHE A 115 -3.50 15.59 -0.16
CA PHE A 115 -2.91 16.02 -1.41
C PHE A 115 -2.50 14.83 -2.26
N LEU A 116 -2.53 15.01 -3.60
CA LEU A 116 -2.03 14.02 -4.54
C LEU A 116 -0.97 14.62 -5.47
N ASN A 117 -0.25 13.76 -6.16
CA ASN A 117 0.87 14.11 -7.02
C ASN A 117 0.75 13.37 -8.35
N ILE A 118 1.22 13.99 -9.44
CA ILE A 118 1.19 13.41 -10.79
C ILE A 118 2.54 13.67 -11.49
N TRP A 119 3.10 12.63 -12.10
CA TRP A 119 4.32 12.70 -12.91
C TRP A 119 3.98 12.25 -14.33
N VAL A 120 4.24 13.12 -15.32
CA VAL A 120 3.93 12.85 -16.73
C VAL A 120 5.18 13.07 -17.57
N SER A 121 5.48 12.19 -18.51
CA SER A 121 6.60 12.39 -19.44
C SER A 121 6.41 13.69 -20.22
N HIS A 122 7.53 14.34 -20.54
CA HIS A 122 7.53 15.52 -21.41
C HIS A 122 8.32 15.21 -22.70
N PRO A 123 7.73 15.43 -23.88
CA PRO A 123 6.36 15.95 -24.12
C PRO A 123 5.27 15.00 -23.65
N ARG A 124 4.09 15.58 -23.39
CA ARG A 124 2.92 14.82 -22.95
C ARG A 124 2.55 13.76 -24.00
N PRO A 125 2.16 12.56 -23.58
CA PRO A 125 1.74 11.54 -24.54
C PRO A 125 0.59 12.01 -25.45
N HIS A 126 0.72 11.72 -26.74
CA HIS A 126 -0.30 12.05 -27.74
C HIS A 126 -1.44 11.02 -27.75
N THR A 127 -1.13 9.76 -27.44
CA THR A 127 -2.14 8.70 -27.23
C THR A 127 -2.32 8.48 -25.74
N PRO A 128 -3.55 8.24 -25.28
CA PRO A 128 -3.78 7.98 -23.85
C PRO A 128 -2.95 6.81 -23.35
N VAL A 129 -2.34 6.98 -22.18
CA VAL A 129 -1.46 5.98 -21.55
C VAL A 129 -2.06 5.53 -20.22
N PRO A 130 -1.71 4.33 -19.75
CA PRO A 130 -2.15 3.86 -18.43
C PRO A 130 -1.70 4.78 -17.30
N VAL A 131 -2.48 4.78 -16.21
CA VAL A 131 -2.21 5.58 -15.02
C VAL A 131 -1.95 4.63 -13.85
N ILE A 132 -0.75 4.70 -13.27
CA ILE A 132 -0.42 4.00 -12.03
C ILE A 132 -0.82 4.89 -10.86
N VAL A 133 -1.58 4.33 -9.94
CA VAL A 133 -1.92 4.97 -8.66
C VAL A 133 -1.14 4.26 -7.57
N TRP A 134 -0.12 4.93 -7.05
CA TRP A 134 0.71 4.40 -5.97
C TRP A 134 0.12 4.78 -4.61
N ILE A 135 -0.13 3.78 -3.77
CA ILE A 135 -0.60 3.97 -2.40
C ILE A 135 0.51 3.50 -1.45
N HIS A 136 1.09 4.44 -0.71
CA HIS A 136 2.21 4.13 0.18
C HIS A 136 1.78 3.23 1.34
N GLY A 137 2.72 2.47 1.87
CA GLY A 137 2.51 1.52 2.95
C GLY A 137 2.77 2.06 4.35
N ARG A 138 3.35 1.20 5.17
CA ARG A 138 3.83 1.41 6.55
C ARG A 138 2.73 1.37 7.60
N GLY A 139 1.97 0.27 7.59
CA GLY A 139 1.11 -0.14 8.71
C GLY A 139 -0.05 0.80 9.03
N PHE A 140 -0.47 1.64 8.10
CA PHE A 140 -1.54 2.63 8.30
C PHE A 140 -1.23 3.72 9.34
N PHE A 141 -0.01 3.79 9.88
CA PHE A 141 0.35 4.78 10.90
C PHE A 141 1.48 5.73 10.48
N SER A 142 2.18 5.45 9.39
CA SER A 142 3.26 6.31 8.88
C SER A 142 3.32 6.28 7.36
N GLY A 143 4.22 7.07 6.78
CA GLY A 143 4.40 7.15 5.34
C GLY A 143 3.82 8.43 4.75
N ALA A 144 4.16 8.69 3.51
CA ALA A 144 3.67 9.84 2.76
C ALA A 144 3.96 9.69 1.26
N ALA A 145 3.13 10.30 0.44
CA ALA A 145 3.33 10.35 -1.00
C ALA A 145 4.47 11.31 -1.41
N SER A 146 5.13 11.92 -0.45
CA SER A 146 6.26 12.82 -0.65
C SER A 146 7.62 12.18 -0.33
N LEU A 147 7.65 10.89 0.01
CA LEU A 147 8.92 10.20 0.26
C LEU A 147 9.75 10.10 -1.02
N ASP A 148 11.04 10.36 -0.89
CA ASP A 148 11.96 10.24 -2.03
C ASP A 148 12.00 8.81 -2.59
N LEU A 149 11.76 7.84 -1.73
CA LEU A 149 11.74 6.41 -2.09
C LEU A 149 10.68 6.09 -3.16
N ASP A 150 9.54 6.79 -3.11
CA ASP A 150 8.39 6.54 -3.96
C ASP A 150 8.24 7.60 -5.07
N ASN A 151 9.33 8.29 -5.42
CA ASN A 151 9.29 9.37 -6.39
C ASN A 151 9.07 8.83 -7.82
N GLY A 152 7.96 9.20 -8.44
CA GLY A 152 7.54 8.70 -9.75
C GLY A 152 8.27 9.28 -10.95
N SER A 153 9.18 10.23 -10.75
CA SER A 153 9.83 10.95 -11.87
C SER A 153 10.55 10.02 -12.85
N PHE A 154 11.34 9.09 -12.33
CA PHE A 154 12.14 8.22 -13.17
C PHE A 154 11.26 7.24 -13.94
N LEU A 155 10.30 6.61 -13.25
CA LEU A 155 9.38 5.66 -13.87
C LEU A 155 8.56 6.36 -14.98
N ALA A 156 8.01 7.54 -14.71
CA ALA A 156 7.25 8.30 -15.71
C ALA A 156 8.10 8.76 -16.89
N ALA A 157 9.39 9.08 -16.66
CA ALA A 157 10.29 9.51 -17.72
C ALA A 157 10.70 8.36 -18.66
N THR A 158 10.78 7.13 -18.13
CA THR A 158 11.38 6.00 -18.85
C THR A 158 10.37 5.02 -19.43
N THR A 159 9.12 5.07 -18.94
CA THR A 159 8.04 4.17 -19.40
C THR A 159 6.92 5.00 -20.02
N LYS A 160 5.94 4.30 -20.61
CA LYS A 160 4.77 4.95 -21.23
C LYS A 160 3.58 4.90 -20.25
N VAL A 161 3.80 5.40 -19.01
CA VAL A 161 2.74 5.47 -18.00
C VAL A 161 2.78 6.84 -17.31
N ILE A 162 1.63 7.26 -16.80
CA ILE A 162 1.54 8.35 -15.84
C ILE A 162 1.62 7.74 -14.45
N VAL A 163 2.46 8.30 -13.58
CA VAL A 163 2.58 7.86 -12.19
C VAL A 163 1.87 8.88 -11.30
N THR A 164 1.07 8.39 -10.36
CA THR A 164 0.36 9.23 -9.39
C THR A 164 0.49 8.64 -7.99
N SER A 165 0.37 9.49 -6.98
CA SER A 165 0.37 9.06 -5.58
C SER A 165 -0.49 10.00 -4.76
N MET A 166 -0.92 9.56 -3.56
CA MET A 166 -1.69 10.40 -2.67
C MET A 166 -1.33 10.17 -1.21
N ASN A 167 -1.45 11.22 -0.41
CA ASN A 167 -1.56 11.08 1.03
C ASN A 167 -2.97 10.65 1.42
N TYR A 168 -3.08 9.89 2.49
CA TYR A 168 -4.36 9.53 3.12
C TYR A 168 -4.18 9.58 4.63
N GLN A 169 -5.25 9.82 5.36
CA GLN A 169 -5.20 9.96 6.83
C GLN A 169 -4.72 8.67 7.48
N LEU A 170 -3.86 8.81 8.48
CA LEU A 170 -3.15 7.73 9.14
C LEU A 170 -3.57 7.60 10.60
N GLY A 171 -3.26 6.47 11.19
CA GLY A 171 -3.45 6.22 12.62
C GLY A 171 -4.88 6.43 13.07
N ALA A 172 -5.05 6.99 14.26
CA ALA A 172 -6.38 7.26 14.81
C ALA A 172 -7.16 8.26 13.96
N LEU A 173 -6.49 9.24 13.34
CA LEU A 173 -7.17 10.24 12.50
C LEU A 173 -7.80 9.60 11.27
N GLY A 174 -7.19 8.55 10.72
CA GLY A 174 -7.70 7.86 9.55
C GLY A 174 -8.56 6.64 9.83
N PHE A 175 -8.44 6.02 11.01
CA PHE A 175 -9.02 4.69 11.24
C PHE A 175 -9.73 4.52 12.58
N LEU A 176 -9.95 5.60 13.34
CA LEU A 176 -10.76 5.53 14.57
C LEU A 176 -12.19 5.11 14.23
N SER A 177 -12.70 4.08 14.90
CA SER A 177 -14.08 3.60 14.72
C SER A 177 -14.82 3.57 16.04
N LEU A 178 -15.83 4.43 16.15
CA LEU A 178 -16.73 4.58 17.30
C LEU A 178 -18.15 4.80 16.75
N PRO A 179 -18.75 3.78 16.11
CA PRO A 179 -20.07 3.99 15.52
C PRO A 179 -21.14 4.25 16.58
N PRO A 180 -22.22 5.00 16.25
CA PRO A 180 -22.51 5.50 14.90
C PRO A 180 -21.81 6.82 14.54
N ASP A 181 -21.09 7.44 15.46
CA ASP A 181 -20.57 8.80 15.32
C ASP A 181 -19.32 8.87 14.43
N THR A 182 -18.48 7.82 14.44
CA THR A 182 -17.46 7.61 13.40
C THR A 182 -17.49 6.16 12.97
N THR A 183 -17.65 5.92 11.68
CA THR A 183 -17.73 4.56 11.13
C THR A 183 -16.37 3.92 10.93
N GLY A 184 -15.29 4.72 10.96
CA GLY A 184 -13.94 4.25 10.69
C GLY A 184 -13.60 4.29 9.20
N ASN A 185 -12.40 3.78 8.88
CA ASN A 185 -11.92 3.63 7.51
C ASN A 185 -11.82 4.93 6.71
N ALA A 186 -11.75 6.09 7.38
CA ALA A 186 -11.64 7.39 6.70
C ALA A 186 -10.45 7.40 5.71
N GLY A 187 -9.32 6.78 6.08
CA GLY A 187 -8.17 6.70 5.19
C GLY A 187 -8.44 5.94 3.88
N LEU A 188 -9.28 4.89 3.91
CA LEU A 188 -9.69 4.20 2.69
C LEU A 188 -10.62 5.07 1.84
N TRP A 189 -11.51 5.82 2.48
CA TRP A 189 -12.38 6.77 1.79
C TRP A 189 -11.57 7.90 1.15
N ASP A 190 -10.48 8.35 1.81
CA ASP A 190 -9.54 9.31 1.23
C ASP A 190 -8.93 8.77 -0.07
N GLN A 191 -8.43 7.52 -0.03
CA GLN A 191 -7.86 6.87 -1.20
C GLN A 191 -8.89 6.80 -2.34
N ARG A 192 -10.12 6.37 -2.04
CA ARG A 192 -11.19 6.29 -3.04
C ARG A 192 -11.50 7.68 -3.65
N LEU A 193 -11.56 8.71 -2.83
CA LEU A 193 -11.82 10.06 -3.33
C LEU A 193 -10.69 10.55 -4.25
N ALA A 194 -9.44 10.30 -3.87
CA ALA A 194 -8.28 10.62 -4.71
C ALA A 194 -8.37 9.91 -6.06
N MET A 195 -8.77 8.63 -6.06
CA MET A 195 -8.92 7.85 -7.29
C MET A 195 -10.03 8.40 -8.20
N HIS A 196 -11.16 8.84 -7.62
CA HIS A 196 -12.20 9.52 -8.38
C HIS A 196 -11.66 10.79 -9.03
N TRP A 197 -10.93 11.62 -8.26
CA TRP A 197 -10.33 12.85 -8.79
C TRP A 197 -9.38 12.53 -9.95
N LEU A 198 -8.52 11.54 -9.78
CA LEU A 198 -7.56 11.14 -10.81
C LEU A 198 -8.27 10.65 -12.07
N ARG A 199 -9.30 9.81 -11.93
CA ARG A 199 -10.06 9.28 -13.06
C ARG A 199 -10.76 10.40 -13.83
N ASP A 200 -11.38 11.34 -13.12
CA ASP A 200 -12.09 12.47 -13.73
C ASP A 200 -11.12 13.39 -14.50
N ASN A 201 -9.86 13.43 -14.12
CA ASN A 201 -8.86 14.35 -14.67
C ASN A 201 -7.78 13.68 -15.52
N ALA A 202 -7.75 12.36 -15.62
CA ALA A 202 -6.67 11.62 -16.29
C ALA A 202 -6.43 12.10 -17.72
N ALA A 203 -7.50 12.30 -18.51
CA ALA A 203 -7.39 12.69 -19.90
C ALA A 203 -6.68 14.06 -20.06
N ALA A 204 -6.86 14.96 -19.10
CA ALA A 204 -6.21 16.28 -19.14
C ALA A 204 -4.67 16.18 -19.05
N PHE A 205 -4.16 15.08 -18.49
CA PHE A 205 -2.72 14.81 -18.35
C PHE A 205 -2.19 13.85 -19.41
N GLY A 206 -3.04 13.38 -20.33
CA GLY A 206 -2.68 12.38 -21.35
C GLY A 206 -2.86 10.94 -20.89
N GLY A 207 -3.57 10.72 -19.78
CA GLY A 207 -3.87 9.38 -19.26
C GLY A 207 -5.17 8.82 -19.80
N ASP A 208 -5.30 7.51 -19.74
CA ASP A 208 -6.52 6.79 -20.13
C ASP A 208 -7.40 6.61 -18.88
N PRO A 209 -8.56 7.28 -18.80
CA PRO A 209 -9.44 7.12 -17.63
C PRO A 209 -10.04 5.72 -17.50
N ALA A 210 -9.94 4.89 -18.53
CA ALA A 210 -10.40 3.50 -18.49
C ALA A 210 -9.28 2.51 -18.14
N HIS A 211 -8.06 2.98 -17.85
CA HIS A 211 -6.92 2.09 -17.63
C HIS A 211 -6.08 2.55 -16.44
N PHE A 212 -6.55 2.19 -15.24
CA PHE A 212 -5.91 2.52 -13.96
C PHE A 212 -5.35 1.27 -13.32
N ILE A 213 -4.10 1.35 -12.87
CA ILE A 213 -3.40 0.27 -12.17
C ILE A 213 -3.15 0.72 -10.74
N PHE A 214 -3.65 -0.02 -9.77
CA PHE A 214 -3.33 0.22 -8.36
C PHE A 214 -2.07 -0.54 -8.01
N ALA A 215 -1.06 0.19 -7.55
CA ALA A 215 0.23 -0.39 -7.18
C ALA A 215 0.62 0.10 -5.79
N GLU A 216 1.13 -0.79 -4.97
CA GLU A 216 1.45 -0.43 -3.59
C GLU A 216 2.21 -1.49 -2.83
N GLN A 217 2.57 -1.09 -1.60
CA GLN A 217 3.37 -1.92 -0.70
C GLN A 217 2.76 -1.92 0.71
N ASP A 218 2.82 -3.07 1.40
CA ASP A 218 2.49 -3.24 2.81
C ASP A 218 1.03 -2.84 3.13
N ALA A 219 0.78 -1.78 3.89
CA ALA A 219 -0.57 -1.29 4.20
C ALA A 219 -1.28 -0.75 2.96
N GLY A 220 -0.52 -0.21 2.01
CA GLY A 220 -1.06 0.15 0.71
C GLY A 220 -1.57 -1.07 -0.03
N ALA A 221 -0.79 -2.16 -0.05
CA ALA A 221 -1.20 -3.41 -0.69
C ALA A 221 -2.43 -4.01 0.01
N ALA A 222 -2.49 -3.95 1.33
CA ALA A 222 -3.71 -4.32 2.06
C ALA A 222 -4.89 -3.44 1.65
N SER A 223 -4.66 -2.11 1.52
CA SER A 223 -5.70 -1.17 1.07
C SER A 223 -6.28 -1.58 -0.28
N VAL A 224 -5.43 -1.92 -1.26
CA VAL A 224 -5.93 -2.34 -2.58
C VAL A 224 -6.68 -3.66 -2.50
N GLY A 225 -6.24 -4.59 -1.69
CA GLY A 225 -7.03 -5.78 -1.41
C GLY A 225 -8.44 -5.42 -0.95
N PHE A 226 -8.58 -4.40 -0.09
CA PHE A 226 -9.89 -3.93 0.36
C PHE A 226 -10.65 -3.21 -0.75
N HIS A 227 -9.98 -2.45 -1.61
CA HIS A 227 -10.62 -1.84 -2.78
C HIS A 227 -11.12 -2.91 -3.77
N LEU A 228 -10.38 -4.02 -3.93
CA LEU A 228 -10.83 -5.16 -4.74
C LEU A 228 -12.17 -5.73 -4.25
N LEU A 229 -12.37 -5.74 -2.93
CA LEU A 229 -13.58 -6.29 -2.31
C LEU A 229 -14.69 -5.25 -2.13
N SER A 230 -14.43 -3.99 -2.39
CA SER A 230 -15.39 -2.91 -2.16
C SER A 230 -16.12 -2.56 -3.47
N PRO A 231 -17.44 -2.79 -3.55
CA PRO A 231 -18.18 -2.55 -4.81
C PRO A 231 -18.04 -1.12 -5.34
N GLY A 232 -17.91 -0.13 -4.45
CA GLY A 232 -17.75 1.27 -4.86
C GLY A 232 -16.37 1.60 -5.42
N SER A 233 -15.37 0.75 -5.19
CA SER A 233 -14.01 0.96 -5.69
C SER A 233 -13.72 0.18 -6.97
N GLN A 234 -14.34 -0.99 -7.14
CA GLN A 234 -14.06 -1.89 -8.26
C GLN A 234 -14.08 -1.20 -9.64
N PRO A 235 -15.01 -0.28 -9.93
CA PRO A 235 -15.02 0.38 -11.24
C PRO A 235 -13.86 1.36 -11.48
N LEU A 236 -13.04 1.65 -10.46
CA LEU A 236 -12.02 2.70 -10.54
C LEU A 236 -10.68 2.20 -11.09
N PHE A 237 -10.48 0.89 -11.23
CA PHE A 237 -9.20 0.33 -11.68
C PHE A 237 -9.41 -0.95 -12.47
N THR A 238 -8.41 -1.32 -13.27
CA THR A 238 -8.47 -2.45 -14.19
C THR A 238 -7.44 -3.54 -13.88
N SER A 239 -6.44 -3.24 -13.04
CA SER A 239 -5.42 -4.21 -12.62
C SER A 239 -4.75 -3.75 -11.34
N THR A 240 -4.06 -4.67 -10.65
CA THR A 240 -3.41 -4.36 -9.38
C THR A 240 -2.01 -4.99 -9.27
N VAL A 241 -1.13 -4.31 -8.52
CA VAL A 241 0.19 -4.80 -8.12
C VAL A 241 0.27 -4.75 -6.59
N LEU A 242 0.41 -5.91 -5.97
CA LEU A 242 0.44 -6.07 -4.51
C LEU A 242 1.85 -6.46 -4.07
N VAL A 243 2.55 -5.54 -3.39
CA VAL A 243 3.93 -5.74 -2.93
C VAL A 243 3.91 -6.00 -1.42
N SER A 244 4.24 -7.21 -0.99
CA SER A 244 4.42 -7.56 0.43
C SER A 244 3.21 -7.19 1.30
N GLY A 245 2.01 -7.57 0.85
CA GLY A 245 0.80 -7.32 1.63
C GLY A 245 -0.46 -7.65 0.85
N THR A 246 -1.50 -7.98 1.58
CA THR A 246 -2.83 -8.23 1.01
C THR A 246 -3.91 -7.98 2.07
N LEU A 247 -5.16 -8.08 1.65
CA LEU A 247 -6.33 -7.85 2.52
C LEU A 247 -6.46 -8.83 3.69
N ASN A 248 -5.88 -10.03 3.59
CA ASN A 248 -5.99 -11.07 4.61
C ASN A 248 -4.76 -11.15 5.53
N THR A 249 -3.86 -10.18 5.46
CA THR A 249 -2.77 -10.07 6.43
C THR A 249 -3.34 -9.89 7.84
N PRO A 250 -2.83 -10.62 8.84
CA PRO A 250 -3.47 -10.64 10.16
C PRO A 250 -3.43 -9.31 10.93
N TRP A 251 -2.55 -8.40 10.54
CA TRP A 251 -2.43 -7.09 11.18
C TRP A 251 -3.36 -6.04 10.58
N ALA A 252 -3.95 -6.28 9.41
CA ALA A 252 -4.75 -5.29 8.69
C ALA A 252 -6.19 -5.11 9.17
N UNK A 253 -6.83 -5.95 10.05
CA UNK A 253 -7.96 -5.84 10.45
C UNK A 253 -8.03 -5.96 11.72
N ILE A 254 -9.02 -5.38 12.28
CA ILE A 254 -9.50 -5.69 13.65
C ILE A 254 -11.01 -5.74 13.70
N SER A 255 -11.54 -6.41 14.70
CA SER A 255 -13.00 -6.46 14.90
C SER A 255 -13.52 -5.09 15.36
N LEU A 256 -14.80 -4.86 15.15
CA LEU A 256 -15.45 -3.62 15.58
C LEU A 256 -15.39 -3.47 17.12
N GLU A 257 -15.49 -4.55 17.86
CA GLU A 257 -15.38 -4.54 19.32
C GLU A 257 -13.98 -4.08 19.77
N GLU A 258 -12.95 -4.62 19.15
CA GLU A 258 -11.57 -4.23 19.42
C GLU A 258 -11.35 -2.75 19.06
N ALA A 259 -11.89 -2.31 17.93
CA ALA A 259 -11.77 -0.91 17.49
C ALA A 259 -12.42 0.04 18.50
N LYS A 260 -13.61 -0.29 18.99
CA LYS A 260 -14.30 0.51 20.02
C LYS A 260 -13.48 0.59 21.30
N GLU A 261 -12.95 -0.55 21.76
CA GLU A 261 -12.13 -0.61 22.97
C GLU A 261 -10.88 0.28 22.83
N ARG A 262 -10.21 0.20 21.69
CA ARG A 262 -9.03 1.04 21.43
C ARG A 262 -9.38 2.53 21.38
N GLY A 263 -10.50 2.89 20.75
CA GLY A 263 -11.00 4.27 20.73
C GLY A 263 -11.28 4.80 22.13
N GLN A 264 -11.90 3.97 22.99
CA GLN A 264 -12.16 4.34 24.37
C GLN A 264 -10.87 4.50 25.17
N ARG A 265 -9.87 3.61 24.95
CA ARG A 265 -8.56 3.74 25.59
C ARG A 265 -7.87 5.04 25.20
N LEU A 266 -7.89 5.37 23.90
CA LEU A 266 -7.33 6.61 23.40
C LEU A 266 -8.02 7.81 24.04
N GLY A 267 -9.36 7.78 24.13
CA GLY A 267 -10.13 8.82 24.79
C GLY A 267 -9.67 9.05 26.23
N ARG A 268 -9.53 7.98 27.01
CA ARG A 268 -9.06 8.08 28.41
C ARG A 268 -7.67 8.72 28.48
N GLN A 269 -6.77 8.33 27.58
CA GLN A 269 -5.39 8.88 27.56
C GLN A 269 -5.37 10.36 27.20
N LEU A 270 -6.31 10.80 26.38
CA LEU A 270 -6.43 12.20 25.98
C LEU A 270 -7.33 13.00 26.91
N GLY A 271 -7.77 12.41 28.02
CA GLY A 271 -8.59 13.11 29.03
C GLY A 271 -10.04 13.32 28.60
N CYS A 272 -10.57 12.44 27.74
CA CYS A 272 -11.97 12.43 27.37
C CYS A 272 -12.71 11.44 28.26
N SER A 273 -13.80 11.88 28.88
CA SER A 273 -14.59 11.04 29.77
C SER A 273 -15.32 9.93 29.01
N ASN A 274 -15.59 8.81 29.70
CA ASN A 274 -16.34 7.68 29.17
C ASN A 274 -17.86 8.00 29.14
N GLY A 275 -18.24 8.91 28.25
CA GLY A 275 -19.64 9.15 27.93
C GLY A 275 -20.12 8.20 26.83
N ASN A 276 -21.22 8.53 26.22
CA ASN A 276 -21.65 7.85 25.02
C ASN A 276 -20.68 8.16 23.85
N SER A 277 -20.84 7.44 22.76
CA SER A 277 -19.97 7.57 21.57
C SER A 277 -19.91 9.03 21.08
N MET A 278 -21.05 9.71 21.01
CA MET A 278 -21.14 11.09 20.55
C MET A 278 -20.30 12.04 21.41
N ALA A 279 -20.41 11.92 22.74
CA ALA A 279 -19.65 12.77 23.67
C ALA A 279 -18.14 12.50 23.55
N LEU A 280 -17.76 11.24 23.41
CA LEU A 280 -16.37 10.85 23.25
C LEU A 280 -15.79 11.40 21.94
N VAL A 281 -16.49 11.22 20.83
CA VAL A 281 -16.06 11.72 19.52
C VAL A 281 -15.97 13.25 19.55
N GLY A 282 -16.97 13.93 20.11
CA GLY A 282 -16.95 15.40 20.23
C GLY A 282 -15.74 15.90 21.04
N CYS A 283 -15.42 15.21 22.14
CA CYS A 283 -14.24 15.52 22.95
C CYS A 283 -12.95 15.33 22.12
N LEU A 284 -12.83 14.21 21.41
CA LEU A 284 -11.66 13.91 20.58
C LEU A 284 -11.49 14.91 19.44
N GLN A 285 -12.61 15.34 18.83
CA GLN A 285 -12.57 16.38 17.78
C GLN A 285 -12.01 17.70 18.31
N GLY A 286 -12.18 17.99 19.60
CA GLY A 286 -11.65 19.21 20.23
C GLY A 286 -10.17 19.15 20.63
N LYS A 287 -9.52 17.97 20.54
CA LYS A 287 -8.12 17.82 20.94
C LYS A 287 -7.18 18.35 19.87
N LYS A 288 -5.96 18.75 20.26
CA LYS A 288 -4.90 19.10 19.30
C LYS A 288 -4.54 17.86 18.49
N ALA A 289 -4.52 18.01 17.16
CA ALA A 289 -4.31 16.86 16.25
C ALA A 289 -2.98 16.14 16.50
N GLY A 290 -1.92 16.88 16.84
CA GLY A 290 -0.60 16.31 17.13
C GLY A 290 -0.53 15.43 18.37
N GLU A 291 -1.59 15.40 19.21
CA GLU A 291 -1.61 14.51 20.37
C GLU A 291 -1.94 13.05 19.98
N PHE A 292 -2.63 12.84 18.86
CA PHE A 292 -3.06 11.50 18.46
C PHE A 292 -1.86 10.57 18.18
N PRO A 293 -0.89 10.94 17.31
CA PRO A 293 0.25 10.06 17.07
C PRO A 293 1.08 9.72 18.32
N LYS A 294 1.10 10.60 19.31
CA LYS A 294 1.86 10.38 20.56
C LYS A 294 1.26 9.27 21.42
N HIS A 295 -0.05 9.03 21.31
CA HIS A 295 -0.76 8.11 22.22
C HIS A 295 -1.29 6.86 21.54
N GLU A 296 -1.30 6.80 20.20
CA GLU A 296 -2.00 5.71 19.50
C GLU A 296 -1.41 4.32 19.78
N PHE A 297 -0.10 4.17 19.94
CA PHE A 297 0.48 2.85 20.25
C PHE A 297 0.19 2.39 21.66
N SER A 298 -0.08 3.30 22.59
CA SER A 298 -0.38 2.95 23.97
C SER A 298 -1.79 2.35 24.17
N VAL A 299 -2.61 2.33 23.11
CA VAL A 299 -3.91 1.63 23.16
C VAL A 299 -3.76 0.11 23.06
N LEU A 300 -2.60 -0.38 22.59
CA LEU A 300 -2.35 -1.80 22.44
C LEU A 300 -2.21 -2.47 23.80
N SER A 301 -2.79 -3.64 23.96
CA SER A 301 -2.60 -4.44 25.17
C SER A 301 -1.23 -5.13 25.13
N ARG A 302 -0.70 -5.47 26.30
CA ARG A 302 0.59 -6.19 26.41
C ARG A 302 0.61 -7.52 25.66
N LYS A 303 -0.56 -8.14 25.45
CA LYS A 303 -0.68 -9.41 24.75
C LYS A 303 -0.72 -9.24 23.21
N LYS A 304 -0.84 -8.00 22.72
CA LYS A 304 -0.96 -7.69 21.29
C LYS A 304 0.09 -6.66 20.85
N GLN A 305 1.31 -6.82 21.35
CA GLN A 305 2.39 -5.87 21.08
C GLN A 305 2.79 -5.77 19.59
N LEU A 306 2.54 -6.83 18.84
CA LEU A 306 2.78 -6.82 17.38
C LEU A 306 1.61 -6.22 16.59
N GLY A 307 0.53 -5.84 17.25
CA GLY A 307 -0.61 -5.23 16.58
C GLY A 307 -0.35 -3.80 16.15
N LEU A 308 -1.01 -3.37 15.10
CA LEU A 308 -1.05 -1.96 14.71
C LEU A 308 -2.24 -1.31 15.41
N PRO A 309 -2.10 -0.06 15.89
CA PRO A 309 -3.11 0.50 16.82
C PRO A 309 -4.46 0.82 16.17
N PHE A 310 -4.46 1.41 15.00
CA PHE A 310 -5.69 1.79 14.29
C PHE A 310 -5.57 1.34 12.84
N VAL A 311 -6.40 0.38 12.47
CA VAL A 311 -6.42 -0.26 11.17
C VAL A 311 -7.87 -0.42 10.73
N LEU A 312 -8.10 -1.10 9.65
CA LEU A 312 -9.43 -1.27 9.07
C LEU A 312 -10.38 -2.05 9.98
N THR A 313 -11.66 -1.71 9.87
CA THR A 313 -12.76 -2.40 10.56
C THR A 313 -13.86 -2.72 9.56
N PRO A 314 -14.59 -3.82 9.76
CA PRO A 314 -15.81 -4.09 8.97
C PRO A 314 -16.86 -3.03 9.31
N ASP A 315 -17.23 -2.20 8.35
CA ASP A 315 -18.14 -1.08 8.57
C ASP A 315 -19.48 -1.21 7.84
N ARG A 316 -19.64 -2.26 7.00
CA ARG A 316 -20.82 -2.51 6.16
C ARG A 316 -21.10 -1.41 5.13
N ASP A 317 -20.18 -0.49 4.96
CA ASP A 317 -20.29 0.65 4.05
C ASP A 317 -19.18 0.58 3.00
N PHE A 318 -17.93 0.72 3.42
CA PHE A 318 -16.79 0.48 2.53
C PHE A 318 -16.66 -1.01 2.22
N LEU A 319 -16.71 -1.84 3.28
CA LEU A 319 -16.65 -3.30 3.20
C LEU A 319 -18.01 -3.90 3.62
N PRO A 320 -18.71 -4.57 2.70
CA PRO A 320 -20.02 -5.15 3.05
C PRO A 320 -19.96 -6.28 4.06
N ASP A 321 -18.82 -6.99 4.19
CA ASP A 321 -18.63 -8.06 5.19
C ASP A 321 -17.16 -8.11 5.59
N THR A 322 -16.79 -9.08 6.41
CA THR A 322 -15.39 -9.28 6.83
C THR A 322 -14.51 -9.75 5.66
N PRO A 323 -13.23 -9.37 5.64
CA PRO A 323 -12.34 -9.78 4.55
C PRO A 323 -12.29 -11.30 4.28
N PRO A 324 -12.24 -12.19 5.30
CA PRO A 324 -12.27 -13.63 5.00
C PRO A 324 -13.53 -14.10 4.30
N ARG A 325 -14.69 -13.52 4.64
CA ARG A 325 -15.96 -13.87 3.99
C ARG A 325 -16.02 -13.30 2.56
N LEU A 326 -15.57 -12.06 2.39
CA LEU A 326 -15.54 -11.44 1.07
C LEU A 326 -14.57 -12.17 0.14
N LEU A 327 -13.43 -12.62 0.66
CA LEU A 327 -12.46 -13.39 -0.13
C LEU A 327 -13.01 -14.77 -0.56
N GLN A 328 -13.94 -15.33 0.22
CA GLN A 328 -14.60 -16.60 -0.12
C GLN A 328 -15.77 -16.42 -1.09
N ALA A 329 -16.32 -15.21 -1.17
CA ALA A 329 -17.48 -14.93 -2.04
C ALA A 329 -17.02 -14.85 -3.51
N GLU A 330 -17.96 -15.11 -4.43
CA GLU A 330 -17.68 -14.95 -5.86
C GLU A 330 -17.49 -13.47 -6.17
N HIS A 331 -16.34 -13.13 -6.77
CA HIS A 331 -16.05 -11.77 -7.18
C HIS A 331 -16.70 -11.46 -8.53
N SER A 332 -17.16 -10.23 -8.65
CA SER A 332 -17.95 -9.83 -9.81
C SER A 332 -17.16 -9.69 -11.12
N GLN A 333 -15.84 -9.41 -11.05
CA GLN A 333 -15.03 -9.22 -12.26
C GLN A 333 -13.58 -9.63 -12.04
N PRO A 334 -13.11 -10.72 -12.68
CA PRO A 334 -11.69 -11.06 -12.69
C PRO A 334 -10.87 -9.94 -13.33
N MET A 335 -9.69 -9.66 -12.78
CA MET A 335 -8.77 -8.67 -13.33
C MET A 335 -7.32 -9.14 -13.17
N PRO A 336 -6.39 -8.65 -14.00
CA PRO A 336 -4.98 -8.98 -13.85
C PRO A 336 -4.42 -8.52 -12.51
N ILE A 337 -3.68 -9.41 -11.85
CA ILE A 337 -3.06 -9.15 -10.54
C ILE A 337 -1.60 -9.59 -10.58
N VAL A 338 -0.68 -8.70 -10.17
CA VAL A 338 0.68 -9.09 -9.82
C VAL A 338 0.78 -9.08 -8.30
N ALA A 339 1.28 -10.14 -7.70
CA ALA A 339 1.45 -10.23 -6.24
C ALA A 339 2.80 -10.88 -5.93
N GLY A 340 3.50 -10.35 -4.92
CA GLY A 340 4.78 -10.92 -4.57
C GLY A 340 5.35 -10.39 -3.27
N PHE A 341 6.57 -10.83 -2.99
CA PHE A 341 7.24 -10.52 -1.73
C PHE A 341 8.76 -10.66 -1.87
N ALA A 342 9.48 -10.10 -0.89
CA ALA A 342 10.93 -10.22 -0.78
C ALA A 342 11.31 -11.49 0.03
N ALA A 343 12.57 -11.90 -0.05
CA ALA A 343 13.02 -13.16 0.54
C ALA A 343 13.09 -13.16 2.07
N SER A 344 13.14 -11.99 2.71
CA SER A 344 13.30 -11.85 4.17
C SER A 344 12.26 -10.88 4.73
N GLU A 345 10.99 -11.21 4.57
CA GLU A 345 9.86 -10.34 4.95
C GLU A 345 9.75 -10.12 6.46
N GLY A 346 10.31 -11.00 7.28
CA GLY A 346 10.26 -10.86 8.74
C GLY A 346 11.35 -9.98 9.33
N SER A 347 12.41 -9.69 8.57
CA SER A 347 13.63 -9.11 9.12
C SER A 347 13.43 -7.71 9.74
N ASP A 348 12.70 -6.84 9.10
CA ASP A 348 12.46 -5.47 9.61
C ASP A 348 11.64 -5.48 10.89
N ILE A 349 10.63 -6.36 10.95
CA ILE A 349 9.72 -6.38 12.10
C ILE A 349 10.42 -6.94 13.34
N LEU A 350 11.40 -7.82 13.15
CA LEU A 350 12.21 -8.28 14.27
C LEU A 350 12.95 -7.12 14.93
N LEU A 351 13.38 -6.14 14.15
CA LEU A 351 14.03 -4.93 14.68
C LEU A 351 13.05 -4.03 15.45
N PHE A 352 11.78 -4.00 15.05
CA PHE A 352 10.75 -3.18 15.68
C PHE A 352 10.10 -3.84 16.90
N ALA A 353 9.78 -5.14 16.79
CA ALA A 353 8.88 -5.81 17.72
C ALA A 353 9.62 -6.48 18.88
N ALA A 354 10.92 -6.65 18.78
CA ALA A 354 11.70 -7.35 19.77
C ALA A 354 12.78 -6.42 20.34
N PRO A 355 12.48 -5.63 21.39
CA PRO A 355 13.44 -4.67 21.95
C PRO A 355 14.72 -5.30 22.50
N ARG A 356 14.76 -6.61 22.59
CA ARG A 356 16.00 -7.35 22.94
C ARG A 356 16.91 -7.56 21.72
N PHE A 357 16.39 -7.32 20.51
CA PHE A 357 17.15 -7.45 19.27
C PHE A 357 17.59 -6.07 18.84
N ASN A 358 18.88 -5.84 18.85
CA ASN A 358 19.44 -4.68 18.19
C ASN A 358 20.33 -5.19 17.05
N LEU A 359 20.72 -4.29 16.19
CA LEU A 359 21.54 -4.61 15.02
C LEU A 359 22.90 -5.23 15.40
N GLU A 360 23.35 -5.00 16.64
CA GLU A 360 24.67 -5.44 17.11
C GLU A 360 24.64 -6.82 17.77
N ASN A 361 23.50 -7.26 18.31
CA ASN A 361 23.40 -8.47 19.15
C ASN A 361 22.82 -9.69 18.42
N SER A 362 23.13 -9.82 17.14
CA SER A 362 22.59 -10.90 16.31
C SER A 362 23.11 -12.31 16.68
N SER A 363 24.19 -12.38 17.46
CA SER A 363 24.83 -13.66 17.80
C SER A 363 24.22 -14.40 18.99
N ASN A 364 23.34 -13.75 19.76
CA ASN A 364 22.78 -14.34 20.99
C ASN A 364 21.31 -14.77 20.84
N ILE A 365 20.87 -15.05 19.63
CA ILE A 365 19.51 -15.49 19.37
C ILE A 365 19.46 -17.01 19.47
N GLY A 366 18.64 -17.50 20.41
CA GLY A 366 18.48 -18.93 20.66
C GLY A 366 17.03 -19.38 20.60
N TRP A 367 16.80 -20.58 21.07
CA TRP A 367 15.49 -21.24 21.08
C TRP A 367 14.43 -20.42 21.83
N GLU A 368 14.77 -19.85 22.98
CA GLU A 368 13.80 -19.09 23.79
C GLU A 368 13.33 -17.81 23.10
N GLU A 369 14.22 -17.15 22.36
CA GLU A 369 13.87 -15.97 21.56
C GLU A 369 12.94 -16.37 20.41
N LEU A 370 13.20 -17.50 19.75
CA LEU A 370 12.32 -18.03 18.71
C LEU A 370 10.93 -18.33 19.28
N LEU A 371 10.85 -19.02 20.44
CA LEU A 371 9.56 -19.29 21.09
C LEU A 371 8.82 -17.98 21.44
N TYR A 372 9.55 -16.97 21.90
CA TYR A 372 8.97 -15.65 22.20
C TYR A 372 8.31 -15.05 20.96
N VAL A 373 8.99 -15.07 19.82
CA VAL A 373 8.44 -14.54 18.56
C VAL A 373 7.22 -15.36 18.12
N VAL A 374 7.28 -16.69 18.20
CA VAL A 374 6.14 -17.53 17.85
C VAL A 374 4.93 -17.20 18.72
N ARG A 375 5.11 -17.00 20.02
CA ARG A 375 4.01 -16.61 20.91
C ARG A 375 3.45 -15.22 20.59
N LEU A 376 4.28 -14.31 20.08
CA LEU A 376 3.83 -12.98 19.65
C LEU A 376 2.95 -13.05 18.39
N ILE A 377 3.33 -13.87 17.42
CA ILE A 377 2.56 -13.97 16.16
C ILE A 377 1.30 -14.81 16.31
N ALA A 378 1.28 -15.75 17.27
CA ALA A 378 0.16 -16.66 17.48
C ALA A 378 -0.35 -16.59 18.94
N PRO A 379 -0.82 -15.40 19.39
CA PRO A 379 -1.28 -15.26 20.78
C PRO A 379 -2.51 -16.13 21.02
N GLY A 380 -2.42 -17.01 22.00
CA GLY A 380 -3.50 -17.95 22.31
C GLY A 380 -3.36 -19.31 21.67
N ALA A 381 -2.33 -19.55 20.87
CA ALA A 381 -2.04 -20.89 20.36
C ALA A 381 -1.65 -21.81 21.53
N PRO A 382 -2.05 -23.09 21.51
CA PRO A 382 -1.59 -24.05 22.52
C PRO A 382 -0.06 -24.15 22.52
N GLU A 383 0.55 -24.36 23.69
CA GLU A 383 2.01 -24.43 23.81
C GLU A 383 2.60 -25.51 22.88
N GLU A 384 1.88 -26.61 22.69
CA GLU A 384 2.29 -27.68 21.78
C GLU A 384 2.41 -27.18 20.33
N ALA A 385 1.49 -26.33 19.89
CA ALA A 385 1.53 -25.73 18.57
C ALA A 385 2.69 -24.73 18.47
N VAL A 386 2.95 -23.93 19.51
CA VAL A 386 4.08 -23.00 19.58
C VAL A 386 5.39 -23.77 19.41
N GLN A 387 5.57 -24.87 20.15
CA GLN A 387 6.76 -25.71 20.10
C GLN A 387 6.92 -26.35 18.70
N ALA A 388 5.82 -26.84 18.13
CA ALA A 388 5.85 -27.48 16.80
C ALA A 388 6.25 -26.48 15.71
N MET A 389 5.71 -25.26 15.77
CA MET A 389 6.08 -24.20 14.83
C MET A 389 7.57 -23.84 14.94
N ALA A 390 8.03 -23.60 16.16
CA ALA A 390 9.44 -23.27 16.41
C ALA A 390 10.37 -24.39 15.93
N GLN A 391 10.03 -25.64 16.23
CA GLN A 391 10.81 -26.82 15.83
C GLN A 391 10.90 -26.94 14.31
N ARG A 392 9.77 -26.80 13.61
CA ARG A 392 9.72 -26.93 12.14
C ARG A 392 10.66 -25.92 11.48
N TYR A 393 10.51 -24.63 11.84
CA TYR A 393 11.32 -23.58 11.22
C TYR A 393 12.79 -23.65 11.62
N SER A 394 13.10 -24.04 12.87
CA SER A 394 14.51 -24.18 13.26
C SER A 394 15.20 -25.34 12.53
N GLN A 395 14.49 -26.44 12.27
CA GLN A 395 15.04 -27.55 11.48
C GLN A 395 15.33 -27.13 10.04
N GLU A 396 14.45 -26.35 9.43
CA GLU A 396 14.67 -25.82 8.07
C GLU A 396 15.84 -24.85 8.03
N GLY A 397 16.11 -24.17 9.15
CA GLY A 397 17.23 -23.23 9.31
C GLY A 397 18.58 -23.87 9.66
N GLU A 398 18.67 -25.19 9.82
CA GLU A 398 19.92 -25.86 10.23
C GLU A 398 21.11 -25.54 9.31
N GLU A 399 20.87 -25.33 8.04
CA GLU A 399 21.91 -24.99 7.07
C GLU A 399 22.55 -23.62 7.34
N GLN A 400 21.90 -22.77 8.14
CA GLN A 400 22.38 -21.42 8.48
C GLN A 400 23.40 -21.42 9.65
N GLY A 401 23.68 -22.59 10.23
CA GLY A 401 24.65 -22.72 11.32
C GLY A 401 24.25 -21.87 12.52
N GLU A 402 25.13 -20.96 12.96
CA GLU A 402 24.89 -20.05 14.11
C GLU A 402 23.71 -19.11 13.89
N GLY A 403 23.29 -18.88 12.63
CA GLY A 403 22.14 -18.05 12.29
C GLY A 403 20.80 -18.79 12.27
N GLN A 404 20.77 -20.06 12.65
CA GLN A 404 19.60 -20.95 12.54
C GLN A 404 18.34 -20.34 13.14
N TYR A 405 18.39 -19.88 14.39
CA TYR A 405 17.20 -19.37 15.09
C TYR A 405 16.79 -18.00 14.58
N ARG A 406 17.75 -17.16 14.22
CA ARG A 406 17.48 -15.84 13.63
C ARG A 406 16.77 -16.02 12.27
N TRP A 407 17.28 -16.92 11.43
CA TRP A 407 16.66 -17.27 10.14
C TRP A 407 15.24 -17.80 10.37
N ALA A 408 15.07 -18.71 11.33
CA ALA A 408 13.75 -19.27 11.65
C ALA A 408 12.74 -18.18 12.08
N MET A 409 13.21 -17.21 12.87
CA MET A 409 12.37 -16.07 13.30
C MET A 409 11.93 -15.21 12.12
N ASP A 410 12.87 -14.87 11.23
CA ASP A 410 12.58 -14.11 10.01
C ASP A 410 11.54 -14.85 9.15
N GLN A 411 11.78 -16.14 8.90
CA GLN A 411 10.92 -16.91 8.01
C GLN A 411 9.52 -17.11 8.60
N ILE A 412 9.41 -17.53 9.86
CA ILE A 412 8.08 -17.77 10.45
C ILE A 412 7.28 -16.47 10.54
N PHE A 413 7.94 -15.37 10.89
CA PHE A 413 7.27 -14.08 10.95
C PHE A 413 6.82 -13.64 9.55
N GLY A 414 7.74 -13.68 8.58
CA GLY A 414 7.46 -13.32 7.20
C GLY A 414 6.35 -14.17 6.58
N ASP A 415 6.40 -15.48 6.79
CA ASP A 415 5.39 -16.41 6.29
C ASP A 415 4.01 -16.10 6.87
N TYR A 416 3.92 -15.95 8.18
CA TYR A 416 2.63 -15.71 8.84
C TYR A 416 2.03 -14.35 8.45
N VAL A 417 2.86 -13.32 8.38
CA VAL A 417 2.40 -11.93 8.27
C VAL A 417 2.23 -11.50 6.82
N PHE A 418 3.05 -12.02 5.89
CA PHE A 418 3.08 -11.55 4.50
C PHE A 418 2.93 -12.68 3.48
N VAL A 419 3.79 -13.69 3.53
CA VAL A 419 3.98 -14.62 2.42
C VAL A 419 2.75 -15.53 2.24
N CYS A 420 2.27 -16.15 3.33
CA CYS A 420 1.10 -17.03 3.26
C CYS A 420 -0.18 -16.27 2.93
N PRO A 421 -0.41 -15.06 3.48
CA PRO A 421 -1.52 -14.24 2.97
C PRO A 421 -1.45 -13.93 1.47
N VAL A 422 -0.28 -13.59 0.94
CA VAL A 422 -0.10 -13.35 -0.50
C VAL A 422 -0.41 -14.63 -1.30
N ALA A 423 0.13 -15.77 -0.87
CA ALA A 423 -0.11 -17.05 -1.54
C ALA A 423 -1.60 -17.43 -1.54
N GLU A 424 -2.31 -17.18 -0.44
CA GLU A 424 -3.75 -17.46 -0.35
C GLU A 424 -4.56 -16.59 -1.29
N VAL A 425 -4.26 -15.29 -1.35
CA VAL A 425 -4.96 -14.37 -2.28
C VAL A 425 -4.65 -14.77 -3.73
N ALA A 426 -3.39 -15.08 -4.04
CA ALA A 426 -3.01 -15.54 -5.39
C ALA A 426 -3.81 -16.79 -5.79
N ARG A 427 -3.93 -17.75 -4.88
CA ARG A 427 -4.68 -18.97 -5.12
C ARG A 427 -6.17 -18.68 -5.35
N ARG A 428 -6.79 -17.92 -4.45
CA ARG A 428 -8.22 -17.58 -4.53
C ARG A 428 -8.56 -16.82 -5.80
N GLU A 429 -7.77 -15.81 -6.13
CA GLU A 429 -8.00 -15.00 -7.31
C GLU A 429 -7.80 -15.82 -8.60
N ALA A 430 -6.79 -16.70 -8.64
CA ALA A 430 -6.59 -17.59 -9.79
C ALA A 430 -7.76 -18.56 -9.94
N GLU A 431 -8.25 -19.14 -8.84
CA GLU A 431 -9.43 -20.02 -8.85
C GLU A 431 -10.70 -19.28 -9.30
N ALA A 432 -10.80 -17.98 -8.99
CA ALA A 432 -11.90 -17.13 -9.43
C ALA A 432 -11.79 -16.67 -10.89
N GLY A 433 -10.68 -17.02 -11.57
CA GLY A 433 -10.49 -16.71 -12.99
C GLY A 433 -9.68 -15.45 -13.27
N SER A 434 -9.14 -14.78 -12.25
CA SER A 434 -8.24 -13.65 -12.45
C SER A 434 -6.90 -14.14 -13.02
N PRO A 435 -6.32 -13.42 -14.01
CA PRO A 435 -4.93 -13.72 -14.43
C PRO A 435 -3.97 -13.22 -13.37
N VAL A 436 -3.44 -14.13 -12.55
CA VAL A 436 -2.54 -13.81 -11.44
C VAL A 436 -1.10 -14.11 -11.84
N TYR A 437 -0.19 -13.19 -11.52
CA TYR A 437 1.26 -13.33 -11.74
C TYR A 437 1.94 -13.12 -10.41
N THR A 438 2.79 -14.05 -10.01
CA THR A 438 3.44 -14.02 -8.69
C THR A 438 4.95 -13.92 -8.83
N TYR A 439 5.60 -13.14 -7.94
CA TYR A 439 7.05 -13.00 -7.93
C TYR A 439 7.64 -13.20 -6.54
N HIS A 440 8.92 -13.56 -6.54
CA HIS A 440 9.75 -13.67 -5.35
C HIS A 440 11.03 -12.86 -5.62
N PHE A 441 11.18 -11.74 -4.93
CA PHE A 441 12.35 -10.86 -5.10
C PHE A 441 13.47 -11.33 -4.18
N THR A 442 14.58 -11.80 -4.76
CA THR A 442 15.64 -12.47 -4.01
C THR A 442 16.99 -11.76 -4.13
N HIS A 443 17.05 -10.57 -4.72
CA HIS A 443 18.31 -9.85 -4.85
C HIS A 443 18.53 -8.89 -3.67
N ARG A 444 19.59 -9.13 -2.91
CA ARG A 444 20.06 -8.18 -1.91
C ARG A 444 20.89 -7.11 -2.61
N THR A 445 20.50 -5.85 -2.45
CA THR A 445 21.21 -4.70 -3.03
C THR A 445 22.64 -4.66 -2.47
N SER A 446 23.62 -4.56 -3.34
CA SER A 446 25.05 -4.70 -3.00
C SER A 446 25.56 -3.66 -2.02
N SER A 447 24.94 -2.49 -1.98
CA SER A 447 25.35 -1.37 -1.11
C SER A 447 24.37 -1.11 0.04
N LEU A 448 23.51 -2.09 0.35
CA LEU A 448 22.59 -1.99 1.48
C LEU A 448 23.36 -1.89 2.80
N THR A 449 23.04 -0.90 3.62
CA THR A 449 23.79 -0.57 4.82
C THR A 449 23.38 -1.40 6.05
N VAL A 450 22.20 -2.04 6.01
CA VAL A 450 21.77 -2.91 7.10
C VAL A 450 22.58 -4.21 7.13
N PRO A 451 22.74 -4.86 8.30
CA PRO A 451 23.56 -6.07 8.42
C PRO A 451 23.15 -7.19 7.44
N GLU A 452 24.13 -8.00 7.03
CA GLU A 452 23.89 -9.09 6.08
C GLU A 452 22.79 -10.06 6.53
N TRP A 453 22.63 -10.26 7.84
CA TRP A 453 21.62 -11.18 8.35
C TRP A 453 20.18 -10.75 8.03
N THR A 454 19.94 -9.47 7.71
CA THR A 454 18.61 -9.02 7.32
C THR A 454 18.20 -9.55 5.94
N GLY A 455 19.11 -10.17 5.22
CA GLY A 455 18.82 -10.80 3.92
C GLY A 455 18.31 -9.80 2.89
N VAL A 456 17.13 -10.07 2.34
CA VAL A 456 16.44 -9.22 1.37
C VAL A 456 15.18 -8.68 2.07
N PRO A 457 15.29 -7.51 2.75
CA PRO A 457 14.19 -7.03 3.59
C PRO A 457 12.97 -6.55 2.79
N PRO A 458 11.82 -6.37 3.46
CA PRO A 458 10.59 -5.91 2.78
C PRO A 458 10.81 -4.62 1.99
N GLY A 459 10.22 -4.55 0.80
CA GLY A 459 10.34 -3.36 -0.05
C GLY A 459 11.66 -3.25 -0.81
N SER A 460 12.49 -4.29 -0.77
CA SER A 460 13.78 -4.30 -1.49
C SER A 460 13.62 -4.10 -3.00
N GLU A 461 12.46 -4.40 -3.57
CA GLU A 461 12.16 -4.20 -4.99
C GLU A 461 11.84 -2.74 -5.34
N LEU A 462 11.43 -1.91 -4.37
CA LEU A 462 10.98 -0.54 -4.63
C LEU A 462 12.08 0.35 -5.25
N PRO A 463 13.33 0.31 -4.77
CA PRO A 463 14.40 1.10 -5.42
C PRO A 463 14.62 0.72 -6.88
N TYR A 464 14.24 -0.50 -7.28
CA TYR A 464 14.33 -0.94 -8.68
C TYR A 464 13.14 -0.45 -9.49
N LEU A 465 11.94 -0.44 -8.91
CA LEU A 465 10.73 0.05 -9.58
C LEU A 465 10.80 1.57 -9.80
N PHE A 466 11.16 2.32 -8.77
CA PHE A 466 11.22 3.78 -8.84
C PHE A 466 12.59 4.33 -9.25
N ARG A 467 13.59 3.46 -9.30
CA ARG A 467 15.01 3.81 -9.53
C ARG A 467 15.44 4.94 -8.58
N THR A 468 15.21 4.69 -7.30
CA THR A 468 15.48 5.65 -6.24
C THR A 468 16.97 6.02 -6.24
N PRO A 469 17.33 7.33 -6.20
CA PRO A 469 18.73 7.73 -6.22
C PRO A 469 19.52 7.15 -5.04
N ALA A 470 20.81 6.92 -5.28
CA ALA A 470 21.75 6.44 -4.26
C ALA A 470 21.77 7.34 -3.02
N SER A 471 21.54 8.62 -3.19
CA SER A 471 21.47 9.58 -2.10
C SER A 471 20.28 9.33 -1.14
N VAL A 472 19.28 8.56 -1.57
CA VAL A 472 18.08 8.26 -0.78
C VAL A 472 18.24 6.93 -0.03
N VAL A 473 18.68 5.89 -0.75
CA VAL A 473 18.81 4.54 -0.16
C VAL A 473 20.22 4.23 0.35
N GLY A 474 21.15 5.17 0.26
CA GLY A 474 22.55 4.96 0.62
C GLY A 474 23.26 4.00 -0.34
N ALA A 475 22.66 3.70 -1.46
CA ALA A 475 23.07 2.60 -2.32
C ALA A 475 23.50 3.10 -3.70
N ASN A 476 24.78 2.96 -4.02
CA ASN A 476 25.24 3.10 -5.40
C ASN A 476 24.95 1.78 -6.14
N HIS A 477 23.95 1.79 -7.00
CA HIS A 477 23.61 0.62 -7.80
C HIS A 477 24.73 0.28 -8.76
N THR A 478 25.11 -0.98 -8.84
CA THR A 478 26.04 -1.50 -9.85
C THR A 478 25.38 -1.44 -11.23
N GLU A 479 26.16 -1.60 -12.30
CA GLU A 479 25.62 -1.68 -13.66
C GLU A 479 24.59 -2.80 -13.79
N ALA A 480 24.83 -3.94 -13.14
CA ALA A 480 23.89 -5.07 -13.14
C ALA A 480 22.58 -4.71 -12.41
N GLU A 481 22.66 -3.95 -11.32
CA GLU A 481 21.49 -3.48 -10.58
C GLU A 481 20.70 -2.42 -11.38
N VAL A 482 21.40 -1.56 -12.11
CA VAL A 482 20.74 -0.62 -13.02
C VAL A 482 19.98 -1.39 -14.12
N ALA A 483 20.59 -2.45 -14.67
CA ALA A 483 19.92 -3.31 -15.66
C ALA A 483 18.70 -4.01 -15.03
N LEU A 484 18.79 -4.48 -13.78
CA LEU A 484 17.65 -5.05 -13.06
C LEU A 484 16.54 -4.03 -12.88
N SER A 485 16.87 -2.77 -12.55
CA SER A 485 15.89 -1.69 -12.44
C SER A 485 15.13 -1.49 -13.75
N HIS A 486 15.84 -1.42 -14.88
CA HIS A 486 15.18 -1.31 -16.20
C HIS A 486 14.22 -2.46 -16.45
N LYS A 487 14.63 -3.67 -16.08
CA LYS A 487 13.80 -4.87 -16.24
C LYS A 487 12.53 -4.81 -15.38
N VAL A 488 12.65 -4.40 -14.12
CA VAL A 488 11.49 -4.26 -13.21
C VAL A 488 10.52 -3.20 -13.74
N MET A 489 11.04 -2.07 -14.23
CA MET A 489 10.21 -1.02 -14.82
C MET A 489 9.50 -1.52 -16.10
N GLN A 490 10.19 -2.33 -16.91
CA GLN A 490 9.57 -2.93 -18.10
C GLN A 490 8.43 -3.87 -17.74
N TYR A 491 8.57 -4.63 -16.67
CA TYR A 491 7.47 -5.48 -16.18
C TYR A 491 6.23 -4.64 -15.87
N ALA A 492 6.41 -3.50 -15.23
CA ALA A 492 5.31 -2.58 -14.94
C ALA A 492 4.70 -2.05 -16.24
N GLU A 493 5.51 -1.55 -17.18
CA GLU A 493 5.04 -0.98 -18.45
C GLU A 493 4.26 -2.01 -19.31
N VAL A 494 4.76 -3.23 -19.41
CA VAL A 494 4.12 -4.26 -20.24
C VAL A 494 2.88 -4.80 -19.55
N PHE A 495 2.89 -4.97 -18.24
CA PHE A 495 1.69 -5.34 -17.47
C PHE A 495 0.59 -4.31 -17.69
N ASP A 496 0.97 -3.02 -17.67
CA ASP A 496 0.03 -1.91 -17.87
C ASP A 496 -0.61 -1.93 -19.25
N SER A 497 0.17 -2.24 -20.30
CA SER A 497 -0.31 -2.12 -21.68
C SER A 497 -1.04 -3.38 -22.18
N ALA A 498 -0.67 -4.56 -21.71
CA ALA A 498 -1.16 -5.84 -22.22
C ALA A 498 -1.87 -6.70 -21.17
N GLY A 499 -1.83 -6.31 -19.91
CA GLY A 499 -2.32 -7.13 -18.79
C GLY A 499 -1.52 -8.42 -18.59
N LYS A 500 -0.31 -8.52 -19.19
CA LYS A 500 0.53 -9.73 -19.14
C LYS A 500 2.00 -9.32 -19.06
N PRO A 501 2.67 -9.47 -17.94
CA PRO A 501 4.09 -9.13 -17.88
C PRO A 501 4.93 -10.03 -18.78
N MET A 502 5.95 -9.45 -19.42
CA MET A 502 6.86 -10.17 -20.32
C MET A 502 8.23 -10.34 -19.67
N VAL A 503 8.86 -11.47 -19.90
CA VAL A 503 10.17 -11.79 -19.34
C VAL A 503 11.27 -11.49 -20.37
N GLY A 504 11.80 -10.27 -20.33
CA GLY A 504 12.99 -9.84 -21.06
C GLY A 504 12.80 -9.55 -22.56
N GLU A 505 13.47 -8.49 -23.02
CA GLU A 505 13.52 -8.19 -24.44
C GLU A 505 14.17 -9.32 -25.25
N GLY A 506 13.47 -9.78 -26.26
CA GLY A 506 14.02 -10.74 -27.22
C GLY A 506 13.98 -12.20 -26.82
N SER A 507 13.57 -12.55 -25.60
CA SER A 507 13.50 -13.95 -25.18
C SER A 507 12.22 -14.65 -25.64
N GLY A 508 11.18 -13.90 -25.96
CA GLY A 508 9.87 -14.44 -26.31
C GLY A 508 9.17 -15.19 -25.17
N LYS A 509 9.79 -15.22 -24.00
CA LYS A 509 9.23 -15.90 -22.84
C LYS A 509 8.28 -14.98 -22.10
N GLN A 510 7.03 -15.42 -21.96
CA GLN A 510 6.04 -14.75 -21.12
C GLN A 510 6.21 -15.19 -19.67
N TRP A 511 6.00 -14.30 -18.75
CA TRP A 511 5.88 -14.61 -17.33
C TRP A 511 4.62 -15.50 -17.19
N PRO A 512 4.74 -16.74 -16.68
CA PRO A 512 3.58 -17.62 -16.60
C PRO A 512 2.59 -17.18 -15.53
N THR A 513 1.31 -17.37 -15.80
CA THR A 513 0.28 -17.16 -14.78
C THR A 513 0.48 -18.14 -13.61
N TYR A 514 0.06 -17.71 -12.44
CA TYR A 514 0.08 -18.54 -11.25
C TYR A 514 -0.87 -19.73 -11.42
N ASP A 515 -0.36 -20.91 -11.17
CA ASP A 515 -1.09 -22.18 -11.20
C ASP A 515 -1.19 -22.68 -9.75
N PRO A 516 -2.40 -22.76 -9.17
CA PRO A 516 -2.53 -23.24 -7.78
C PRO A 516 -1.92 -24.61 -7.51
N ALA A 517 -1.88 -25.49 -8.52
CA ALA A 517 -1.26 -26.83 -8.38
C ALA A 517 0.26 -26.77 -8.38
N LYS A 518 0.85 -25.84 -9.11
CA LYS A 518 2.31 -25.65 -9.20
C LYS A 518 2.86 -24.69 -8.16
N GLN A 519 2.03 -23.73 -7.73
CA GLN A 519 2.42 -22.66 -6.81
C GLN A 519 3.69 -21.93 -7.29
N ASN A 520 3.69 -21.56 -8.57
CA ASN A 520 4.85 -20.99 -9.26
C ASN A 520 4.99 -19.49 -9.01
N PHE A 521 6.19 -19.09 -8.56
CA PHE A 521 6.58 -17.71 -8.41
C PHE A 521 7.76 -17.43 -9.34
N GLU A 522 7.75 -16.26 -9.98
CA GLU A 522 8.87 -15.83 -10.82
C GLU A 522 9.95 -15.21 -9.94
N ARG A 523 11.14 -15.82 -9.95
CA ARG A 523 12.27 -15.27 -9.20
C ARG A 523 12.81 -14.02 -9.90
N ILE A 524 12.83 -12.90 -9.20
CA ILE A 524 13.41 -11.65 -9.68
C ILE A 524 14.75 -11.40 -8.97
N SER A 525 15.84 -11.41 -9.74
CA SER A 525 17.20 -11.21 -9.24
C SER A 525 18.12 -10.82 -10.40
N LEU A 526 19.42 -10.68 -10.14
CA LEU A 526 20.44 -10.51 -11.18
C LEU A 526 20.59 -11.73 -12.08
N LYS A 527 20.18 -12.91 -11.59
CA LYS A 527 20.21 -14.14 -12.38
C LYS A 527 19.04 -14.14 -13.37
N PRO A 528 19.14 -14.95 -14.46
CA PRO A 528 18.03 -15.07 -15.40
C PRO A 528 16.73 -15.46 -14.68
N PRO A 529 15.59 -14.97 -15.16
CA PRO A 529 14.29 -15.30 -14.56
C PRO A 529 14.06 -16.80 -14.55
N LYS A 530 13.50 -17.29 -13.47
CA LYS A 530 13.22 -18.71 -13.28
C LYS A 530 11.94 -18.85 -12.46
N ALA A 531 10.97 -19.57 -13.01
CA ALA A 531 9.80 -19.96 -12.23
C ALA A 531 10.22 -20.96 -11.17
N GLU A 532 9.92 -20.67 -9.94
CA GLU A 532 10.27 -21.49 -8.78
C GLU A 532 9.02 -21.76 -7.96
N ARG A 533 9.05 -22.82 -7.18
CA ARG A 533 8.15 -22.97 -6.08
C ARG A 533 8.72 -22.09 -4.95
N ALA A 534 8.11 -20.94 -4.73
CA ALA A 534 8.68 -19.91 -3.84
C ALA A 534 8.63 -20.31 -2.37
N LEU A 535 7.73 -21.25 -2.05
CA LEU A 535 7.54 -21.73 -0.69
C LEU A 535 7.49 -23.23 -0.70
N PRO A 536 7.98 -23.89 0.34
CA PRO A 536 7.43 -25.19 0.64
C PRO A 536 5.94 -24.97 0.92
N ALA A 537 5.07 -25.42 0.04
CA ALA A 537 3.61 -25.35 0.26
C ALA A 537 3.23 -25.87 1.65
N SER A 538 4.04 -26.78 2.16
CA SER A 538 3.91 -27.35 3.50
C SER A 538 4.00 -26.32 4.64
N CYS A 539 4.70 -25.19 4.49
CA CYS A 539 4.83 -24.22 5.59
C CYS A 539 3.53 -23.47 5.81
N CYS A 540 2.90 -22.95 4.77
CA CYS A 540 1.64 -22.22 4.92
C CYS A 540 0.49 -23.14 5.36
N GLU A 541 0.42 -24.36 4.81
CA GLU A 541 -0.57 -25.35 5.24
C GLU A 541 -0.35 -25.76 6.69
N PHE A 542 0.90 -25.95 7.09
CA PHE A 542 1.28 -26.28 8.46
C PHE A 542 0.87 -25.16 9.43
N LEU A 543 1.21 -23.92 9.12
CA LEU A 543 0.81 -22.76 9.94
C LEU A 543 -0.71 -22.68 10.04
N ALA A 544 -1.43 -22.83 8.94
CA ALA A 544 -2.89 -22.78 8.93
C ALA A 544 -3.50 -23.90 9.80
N SER A 545 -2.96 -25.11 9.73
CA SER A 545 -3.47 -26.23 10.51
C SER A 545 -3.30 -26.01 12.02
N LEU A 546 -2.13 -25.51 12.43
CA LEU A 546 -1.85 -25.26 13.84
C LEU A 546 -2.66 -24.09 14.41
N LEU A 547 -2.89 -23.06 13.60
CA LEU A 547 -3.62 -21.86 14.02
C LEU A 547 -5.14 -22.07 14.00
N SER A 548 -5.64 -23.05 13.25
CA SER A 548 -7.07 -23.37 13.17
C SER A 548 -7.56 -24.27 14.30
N GLU A 549 -6.66 -24.91 15.04
CA GLU A 549 -7.03 -25.70 16.21
C GLU A 549 -7.53 -24.78 17.33
N LYS A 550 -8.85 -24.63 17.45
CA LYS A 550 -9.44 -23.93 18.58
C LYS A 550 -9.03 -24.64 19.87
N PRO A 551 -8.65 -23.90 20.91
CA PRO A 551 -8.36 -24.54 22.19
C PRO A 551 -9.61 -25.35 22.61
N LYS A 552 -9.43 -26.63 22.83
CA LYS A 552 -10.48 -27.46 23.45
C LYS A 552 -10.74 -26.87 24.82
N VAL A 553 -11.91 -26.26 25.00
CA VAL A 553 -12.32 -25.78 26.31
C VAL A 553 -12.49 -27.04 27.18
N PRO A 554 -11.69 -27.24 28.23
CA PRO A 554 -11.91 -28.37 29.13
C PRO A 554 -13.21 -28.11 29.85
N GLY A 555 -14.22 -28.99 29.66
CA GLY A 555 -15.42 -28.98 30.48
C GLY A 555 -16.75 -28.74 29.79
N ALA A 556 -16.90 -29.14 28.52
CA ALA A 556 -18.22 -29.09 27.87
C ALA A 556 -18.87 -30.48 27.68
N ASP A 557 -18.54 -31.42 28.56
CA ASP A 557 -19.34 -32.63 28.69
C ASP A 557 -20.30 -32.48 29.89
N LEU A 558 -21.37 -31.73 29.69
CA LEU A 558 -22.51 -31.80 30.58
C LEU A 558 -23.31 -33.06 30.22
N PRO A 559 -23.44 -34.02 31.13
CA PRO A 559 -24.29 -35.19 30.87
C PRO A 559 -25.73 -34.71 30.69
N SER A 560 -26.35 -35.20 29.63
CA SER A 560 -27.79 -35.03 29.41
C SER A 560 -28.54 -35.63 30.58
N LEU A 561 -29.12 -34.82 31.42
CA LEU A 561 -30.11 -35.26 32.38
C LEU A 561 -31.38 -35.64 31.61
N GLY A 562 -31.55 -36.95 31.45
CA GLY A 562 -32.75 -37.52 30.89
C GLY A 562 -33.94 -37.11 31.72
N GLY A 563 -34.89 -36.45 31.08
CA GLY A 563 -36.19 -36.22 31.68
C GLY A 563 -36.97 -37.51 31.78
N ARG A 564 -37.50 -37.75 32.94
CA ARG A 564 -38.62 -38.69 33.14
C ARG A 564 -39.85 -37.88 33.50
N ASP A 565 -40.92 -38.24 32.80
CA ASP A 565 -42.36 -37.94 33.03
C ASP A 565 -42.78 -36.53 32.67
#